data_5935be548ee088defb15cd5c2e09d217
#
_entry.id   5935be548ee088defb15cd5c2e09d217
#
_cell.length_a   1.000
_cell.length_b   1.000
_cell.length_c   1.000
_cell.angle_alpha   90.00
_cell.angle_beta   90.00
_cell.angle_gamma   90.00
#
_symmetry.space_group_name_H-M   'P 1'
#
loop_
_entity.id
_entity.type
_entity.pdbx_description
1 polymer ?
#
loop_
_entity_poly.entity_id
_entity_poly.type
_entity_poly.pdbx_seq_one_letter_code
_entity_poly.pdbx_strand_id
1 'polypeptide(L)'
;MVNKQFIAQNRPAEKPAADMSVSLSGLRLDNPVVPASGTFGYGNEFRDFYDINILGSFSFKGTTRDARFGNPTPRIAECTAGMINAVGLQNPGIDAVIAEELPRLKTFFHKPVIANISGFSVEEYAYCCERIDRCLLYTSPSPRDRSVSR
;
A
#
# COMPACT_ATOMS: atom_id res chain seq x y z
N MET A 1 -42.41 -20.85 13.85
CA MET A 1 -40.97 -21.18 14.09
C MET A 1 -40.43 -21.88 12.86
N VAL A 2 -39.51 -21.28 12.12
CA VAL A 2 -38.90 -21.91 10.95
C VAL A 2 -37.89 -22.94 11.44
N ASN A 3 -38.04 -24.17 10.98
CA ASN A 3 -37.19 -25.28 11.41
C ASN A 3 -35.72 -25.08 10.96
N LYS A 4 -34.84 -24.78 11.91
CA LYS A 4 -33.39 -24.55 11.65
C LYS A 4 -32.70 -25.73 10.96
N GLN A 5 -33.21 -26.98 11.14
CA GLN A 5 -32.68 -28.16 10.47
C GLN A 5 -32.95 -28.18 8.96
N PHE A 6 -34.10 -27.66 8.53
CA PHE A 6 -34.49 -27.61 7.12
C PHE A 6 -33.60 -26.64 6.33
N ILE A 7 -33.18 -25.52 6.98
CA ILE A 7 -32.26 -24.54 6.36
C ILE A 7 -30.85 -25.10 6.21
N ALA A 8 -30.40 -25.91 7.15
CA ALA A 8 -29.05 -26.51 7.10
C ALA A 8 -28.91 -27.58 5.99
N GLN A 9 -29.99 -28.32 5.70
CA GLN A 9 -29.97 -29.40 4.69
C GLN A 9 -30.08 -28.89 3.25
N ASN A 10 -30.56 -27.66 3.05
CA ASN A 10 -30.76 -27.05 1.72
C ASN A 10 -29.77 -25.94 1.39
N ARG A 11 -28.65 -25.83 2.12
CA ARG A 11 -27.57 -24.96 1.65
C ARG A 11 -26.96 -25.57 0.38
N PRO A 12 -26.92 -24.82 -0.72
CA PRO A 12 -26.12 -25.27 -1.88
C PRO A 12 -24.70 -25.50 -1.38
N ALA A 13 -24.09 -26.61 -1.83
CA ALA A 13 -22.69 -26.89 -1.53
C ALA A 13 -21.88 -25.63 -1.84
N GLU A 14 -21.14 -25.11 -0.87
CA GLU A 14 -20.24 -23.98 -1.10
C GLU A 14 -19.29 -24.41 -2.22
N LYS A 15 -19.35 -23.68 -3.35
CA LYS A 15 -18.36 -23.87 -4.40
C LYS A 15 -16.99 -23.66 -3.77
N PRO A 16 -16.00 -24.54 -4.04
CA PRO A 16 -14.65 -24.30 -3.55
C PRO A 16 -14.22 -22.90 -3.97
N ALA A 17 -13.69 -22.13 -3.03
CA ALA A 17 -13.19 -20.80 -3.31
C ALA A 17 -12.17 -20.87 -4.45
N ALA A 18 -12.32 -20.03 -5.47
CA ALA A 18 -11.39 -19.97 -6.58
C ALA A 18 -9.99 -19.62 -6.03
N ASP A 19 -8.96 -20.30 -6.52
CA ASP A 19 -7.58 -19.90 -6.23
C ASP A 19 -7.30 -18.57 -6.96
N MET A 20 -7.15 -17.50 -6.18
CA MET A 20 -6.86 -16.16 -6.67
C MET A 20 -5.37 -15.83 -6.57
N SER A 21 -4.52 -16.78 -6.16
CA SER A 21 -3.11 -16.54 -5.97
C SER A 21 -2.40 -16.15 -7.29
N VAL A 22 -1.47 -15.21 -7.18
CA VAL A 22 -0.66 -14.74 -8.30
C VAL A 22 0.82 -14.66 -7.91
N SER A 23 1.70 -14.72 -8.89
CA SER A 23 3.13 -14.48 -8.71
C SER A 23 3.53 -13.17 -9.40
N LEU A 24 4.13 -12.26 -8.65
CA LEU A 24 4.65 -10.98 -9.13
C LEU A 24 6.17 -10.96 -8.90
N SER A 25 6.96 -11.11 -9.96
CA SER A 25 8.44 -11.10 -9.87
C SER A 25 9.00 -12.01 -8.77
N GLY A 26 8.43 -13.22 -8.61
CA GLY A 26 8.83 -14.17 -7.57
C GLY A 26 8.13 -13.98 -6.21
N LEU A 27 7.43 -12.88 -6.00
CA LEU A 27 6.59 -12.66 -4.84
C LEU A 27 5.23 -13.34 -5.03
N ARG A 28 4.90 -14.29 -4.17
CA ARG A 28 3.58 -14.94 -4.17
C ARG A 28 2.59 -14.12 -3.35
N LEU A 29 1.47 -13.79 -3.96
CA LEU A 29 0.34 -13.08 -3.33
C LEU A 29 -0.88 -14.01 -3.32
N ASP A 30 -1.70 -13.95 -2.28
CA ASP A 30 -2.92 -14.77 -2.15
C ASP A 30 -3.98 -14.37 -3.16
N ASN A 31 -3.94 -13.12 -3.61
CA ASN A 31 -4.83 -12.56 -4.62
C ASN A 31 -4.17 -11.34 -5.28
N PRO A 32 -4.65 -10.89 -6.45
CA PRO A 32 -4.03 -9.80 -7.21
C PRO A 32 -4.41 -8.39 -6.70
N VAL A 33 -5.16 -8.25 -5.62
CA VAL A 33 -5.63 -6.94 -5.15
C VAL A 33 -4.51 -6.24 -4.38
N VAL A 34 -3.98 -5.19 -4.97
CA VAL A 34 -2.90 -4.37 -4.40
C VAL A 34 -3.30 -2.89 -4.49
N PRO A 35 -3.75 -2.27 -3.40
CA PRO A 35 -4.02 -0.84 -3.35
C PRO A 35 -2.78 -0.02 -3.71
N ALA A 36 -3.01 1.06 -4.47
CA ALA A 36 -1.95 1.95 -4.90
C ALA A 36 -1.45 2.81 -3.75
N SER A 37 -0.13 3.10 -3.78
CA SER A 37 0.48 4.06 -2.86
C SER A 37 -0.18 5.44 -2.96
N GLY A 38 -0.17 6.20 -1.90
CA GLY A 38 -0.77 7.54 -1.86
C GLY A 38 -2.28 7.55 -1.63
N THR A 39 -3.00 6.50 -1.98
CA THR A 39 -4.42 6.32 -1.63
C THR A 39 -4.59 5.45 -0.40
N PHE A 40 -3.63 4.59 -0.09
CA PHE A 40 -3.69 3.64 1.01
C PHE A 40 -2.79 4.02 2.21
N GLY A 41 -1.94 5.03 2.07
CA GLY A 41 -1.05 5.50 3.14
C GLY A 41 -0.11 4.39 3.63
N TYR A 42 -0.13 4.15 4.94
CA TYR A 42 0.56 3.02 5.58
C TYR A 42 -0.42 1.94 6.09
N GLY A 43 -1.68 2.00 5.67
CA GLY A 43 -2.71 1.00 5.98
C GLY A 43 -3.43 1.22 7.32
N ASN A 44 -2.92 2.10 8.18
CA ASN A 44 -3.47 2.32 9.51
C ASN A 44 -4.93 2.81 9.47
N GLU A 45 -5.23 3.71 8.55
CA GLU A 45 -6.54 4.34 8.42
C GLU A 45 -7.63 3.36 7.99
N PHE A 46 -7.24 2.31 7.24
CA PHE A 46 -8.19 1.36 6.65
C PHE A 46 -8.54 0.20 7.58
N ARG A 47 -7.65 -0.17 8.52
CA ARG A 47 -7.90 -1.27 9.46
C ARG A 47 -9.13 -1.06 10.33
N ASP A 48 -9.54 0.19 10.54
CA ASP A 48 -10.72 0.51 11.34
C ASP A 48 -12.03 0.28 10.59
N PHE A 49 -11.96 0.11 9.26
CA PHE A 49 -13.12 -0.13 8.40
C PHE A 49 -13.28 -1.61 8.03
N TYR A 50 -12.16 -2.34 7.86
CA TYR A 50 -12.15 -3.77 7.50
C TYR A 50 -10.81 -4.42 7.80
N ASP A 51 -10.78 -5.76 7.84
CA ASP A 51 -9.52 -6.50 7.94
C ASP A 51 -8.75 -6.41 6.62
N ILE A 52 -7.69 -5.59 6.61
CA ILE A 52 -6.86 -5.39 5.43
C ILE A 52 -6.08 -6.63 4.99
N ASN A 53 -6.04 -7.71 5.80
CA ASN A 53 -5.45 -8.99 5.38
C ASN A 53 -6.25 -9.71 4.29
N ILE A 54 -7.42 -9.22 3.89
CA ILE A 54 -8.11 -9.68 2.67
C ILE A 54 -7.36 -9.31 1.38
N LEU A 55 -6.49 -8.29 1.42
CA LEU A 55 -5.68 -7.87 0.28
C LEU A 55 -4.53 -8.84 0.02
N GLY A 56 -4.05 -8.96 -1.21
CA GLY A 56 -2.85 -9.72 -1.53
C GLY A 56 -1.57 -9.06 -1.06
N SER A 57 -1.53 -7.75 -1.16
CA SER A 57 -0.45 -6.86 -0.73
C SER A 57 -0.96 -5.42 -0.74
N PHE A 58 -0.13 -4.45 -0.39
CA PHE A 58 -0.31 -3.06 -0.78
C PHE A 58 1.04 -2.36 -0.93
N SER A 59 1.02 -1.25 -1.70
CA SER A 59 2.17 -0.37 -1.82
C SER A 59 1.98 0.81 -0.87
N PHE A 60 2.89 0.99 0.09
CA PHE A 60 2.78 2.10 1.02
C PHE A 60 3.12 3.45 0.36
N LYS A 61 2.84 4.53 1.07
CA LYS A 61 3.07 5.91 0.64
C LYS A 61 4.49 6.13 0.16
N GLY A 62 4.65 6.79 -1.01
CA GLY A 62 5.94 7.19 -1.54
C GLY A 62 6.76 7.92 -0.48
N THR A 63 7.94 7.39 -0.18
CA THR A 63 8.78 7.81 0.95
C THR A 63 10.12 8.30 0.44
N THR A 64 10.53 9.49 0.89
CA THR A 64 11.80 10.14 0.57
C THR A 64 12.82 9.95 1.69
N ARG A 65 14.09 10.27 1.44
CA ARG A 65 15.12 10.27 2.46
C ARG A 65 14.71 11.11 3.66
N ASP A 66 14.42 12.38 3.41
CA ASP A 66 14.05 13.33 4.45
C ASP A 66 12.51 13.50 4.49
N ALA A 67 12.00 13.89 5.65
CA ALA A 67 10.57 14.18 5.83
C ALA A 67 10.11 15.33 4.92
N ARG A 68 8.90 15.21 4.37
CA ARG A 68 8.28 16.24 3.55
C ARG A 68 6.90 16.60 4.06
N PHE A 69 6.67 17.88 4.31
CA PHE A 69 5.36 18.38 4.72
C PHE A 69 4.36 18.52 3.57
N GLY A 70 4.85 18.36 2.33
CA GLY A 70 4.06 18.58 1.13
C GLY A 70 3.92 20.08 0.78
N ASN A 71 3.07 20.35 -0.20
CA ASN A 71 2.83 21.72 -0.67
C ASN A 71 1.97 22.51 0.33
N PRO A 72 2.00 23.85 0.32
CA PRO A 72 1.02 24.68 1.00
C PRO A 72 -0.42 24.38 0.53
N THR A 73 -1.39 24.62 1.40
CA THR A 73 -2.81 24.53 1.03
C THR A 73 -3.24 25.77 0.22
N PRO A 74 -4.25 25.63 -0.68
CA PRO A 74 -5.05 24.45 -0.98
C PRO A 74 -4.30 23.40 -1.80
N ARG A 75 -4.55 22.12 -1.52
CA ARG A 75 -3.88 20.98 -2.19
C ARG A 75 -4.80 20.17 -3.08
N ILE A 76 -6.09 20.48 -3.04
CA ILE A 76 -7.15 19.77 -3.75
C ILE A 76 -8.03 20.80 -4.41
N ALA A 77 -8.43 20.52 -5.65
CA ALA A 77 -9.42 21.30 -6.39
C ALA A 77 -10.34 20.36 -7.17
N GLU A 78 -11.63 20.65 -7.15
CA GLU A 78 -12.61 19.94 -7.97
C GLU A 78 -12.52 20.38 -9.42
N CYS A 79 -12.83 19.45 -10.33
CA CYS A 79 -12.99 19.72 -11.76
C CYS A 79 -14.19 18.93 -12.30
N THR A 80 -14.61 19.20 -13.54
CA THR A 80 -15.85 18.68 -14.11
C THR A 80 -16.01 17.16 -14.03
N ALA A 81 -14.91 16.39 -14.08
CA ALA A 81 -14.95 14.93 -14.10
C ALA A 81 -14.12 14.28 -12.98
N GLY A 82 -13.77 15.02 -11.93
CA GLY A 82 -12.97 14.46 -10.84
C GLY A 82 -12.31 15.51 -9.95
N MET A 83 -11.15 15.16 -9.44
CA MET A 83 -10.41 15.98 -8.50
C MET A 83 -8.94 16.07 -8.91
N ILE A 84 -8.40 17.28 -8.87
CA ILE A 84 -6.97 17.55 -9.07
C ILE A 84 -6.32 17.70 -7.70
N ASN A 85 -5.16 17.08 -7.50
CA ASN A 85 -4.41 17.24 -6.27
C ASN A 85 -2.95 17.66 -6.52
N ALA A 86 -2.40 18.38 -5.55
CA ALA A 86 -1.01 18.79 -5.49
C ALA A 86 -0.49 18.60 -4.05
N VAL A 87 -0.57 17.38 -3.52
CA VAL A 87 -0.16 17.07 -2.14
C VAL A 87 1.33 17.32 -1.92
N GLY A 88 2.18 17.09 -2.92
CA GLY A 88 3.61 17.37 -2.83
C GLY A 88 4.41 16.28 -2.10
N LEU A 89 4.01 15.03 -2.26
CA LEU A 89 4.71 13.85 -1.72
C LEU A 89 4.93 13.93 -0.19
N GLN A 90 3.91 14.34 0.54
CA GLN A 90 3.95 14.38 2.00
C GLN A 90 4.25 13.01 2.58
N ASN A 91 5.31 12.90 3.37
CA ASN A 91 5.71 11.66 4.05
C ASN A 91 6.69 11.98 5.21
N PRO A 92 6.84 11.08 6.21
CA PRO A 92 7.68 11.32 7.38
C PRO A 92 9.18 11.08 7.17
N GLY A 93 9.61 10.65 5.97
CA GLY A 93 10.98 10.22 5.70
C GLY A 93 11.23 8.74 6.00
N ILE A 94 12.25 8.18 5.32
CA ILE A 94 12.50 6.72 5.35
C ILE A 94 12.84 6.21 6.74
N ASP A 95 13.61 6.97 7.52
CA ASP A 95 14.04 6.53 8.86
C ASP A 95 12.86 6.46 9.84
N ALA A 96 11.93 7.42 9.79
CA ALA A 96 10.70 7.39 10.58
C ALA A 96 9.77 6.25 10.14
N VAL A 97 9.66 6.01 8.83
CA VAL A 97 8.89 4.87 8.32
C VAL A 97 9.41 3.55 8.87
N ILE A 98 10.72 3.36 8.88
CA ILE A 98 11.36 2.14 9.40
C ILE A 98 11.20 2.01 10.92
N ALA A 99 11.33 3.12 11.64
CA ALA A 99 11.29 3.12 13.10
C ALA A 99 9.86 3.01 13.68
N GLU A 100 8.87 3.55 13.00
CA GLU A 100 7.52 3.73 13.54
C GLU A 100 6.43 3.04 12.70
N GLU A 101 6.34 3.37 11.40
CA GLU A 101 5.23 2.91 10.57
C GLU A 101 5.29 1.41 10.28
N LEU A 102 6.45 0.87 9.93
CA LEU A 102 6.60 -0.54 9.63
C LEU A 102 6.43 -1.45 10.87
N PRO A 103 6.98 -1.14 12.05
CA PRO A 103 6.68 -1.90 13.26
C PRO A 103 5.20 -1.90 13.60
N ARG A 104 4.54 -0.74 13.49
CA ARG A 104 3.09 -0.62 13.69
C ARG A 104 2.33 -1.48 12.68
N LEU A 105 2.67 -1.38 11.40
CA LEU A 105 2.04 -2.17 10.33
C LEU A 105 2.12 -3.67 10.59
N LYS A 106 3.27 -4.18 11.03
CA LYS A 106 3.48 -5.60 11.34
C LYS A 106 2.60 -6.13 12.46
N THR A 107 1.99 -5.27 13.27
CA THR A 107 1.06 -5.71 14.33
C THR A 107 -0.30 -6.15 13.80
N PHE A 108 -0.69 -5.75 12.59
CA PHE A 108 -2.03 -6.01 12.05
C PHE A 108 -2.04 -6.46 10.58
N PHE A 109 -0.93 -6.35 9.84
CA PHE A 109 -0.82 -6.85 8.48
C PHE A 109 0.32 -7.85 8.35
N HIS A 110 0.00 -9.07 7.89
CA HIS A 110 0.90 -10.22 7.96
C HIS A 110 1.34 -10.73 6.58
N LYS A 111 1.06 -9.96 5.54
CA LYS A 111 1.40 -10.28 4.16
C LYS A 111 2.54 -9.40 3.63
N PRO A 112 3.10 -9.73 2.46
CA PRO A 112 4.12 -8.91 1.83
C PRO A 112 3.65 -7.47 1.61
N VAL A 113 4.57 -6.52 1.74
CA VAL A 113 4.32 -5.09 1.51
C VAL A 113 5.31 -4.58 0.47
N ILE A 114 4.84 -3.77 -0.46
CA ILE A 114 5.65 -3.15 -1.50
C ILE A 114 6.07 -1.76 -1.03
N ALA A 115 7.38 -1.55 -0.93
CA ALA A 115 7.93 -0.24 -0.59
C ALA A 115 7.91 0.67 -1.81
N ASN A 116 7.25 1.83 -1.70
CA ASN A 116 7.33 2.89 -2.71
C ASN A 116 8.38 3.91 -2.27
N ILE A 117 9.51 3.90 -2.98
CA ILE A 117 10.63 4.80 -2.73
C ILE A 117 10.59 5.95 -3.72
N SER A 118 10.83 7.15 -3.23
CA SER A 118 10.87 8.39 -4.00
C SER A 118 12.10 9.21 -3.61
N GLY A 119 12.64 9.97 -4.55
CA GLY A 119 13.79 10.83 -4.33
C GLY A 119 13.95 11.85 -5.46
N PHE A 120 14.88 12.77 -5.32
CA PHE A 120 15.18 13.82 -6.30
C PHE A 120 16.60 13.68 -6.87
N SER A 121 17.37 12.72 -6.35
CA SER A 121 18.68 12.35 -6.87
C SER A 121 18.90 10.85 -6.77
N VAL A 122 19.90 10.34 -7.50
CA VAL A 122 20.30 8.93 -7.46
C VAL A 122 20.75 8.52 -6.05
N GLU A 123 21.43 9.42 -5.36
CA GLU A 123 21.94 9.21 -4.00
C GLU A 123 20.80 9.06 -2.99
N GLU A 124 19.73 9.85 -3.12
CA GLU A 124 18.54 9.71 -2.28
C GLU A 124 17.85 8.38 -2.49
N TYR A 125 17.68 7.94 -3.74
CA TYR A 125 17.15 6.63 -4.06
C TYR A 125 18.00 5.51 -3.48
N ALA A 126 19.33 5.55 -3.70
CA ALA A 126 20.25 4.55 -3.18
C ALA A 126 20.16 4.46 -1.65
N TYR A 127 20.17 5.60 -0.97
CA TYR A 127 20.03 5.66 0.48
C TYR A 127 18.74 4.99 0.95
N CYS A 128 17.60 5.37 0.36
CA CYS A 128 16.30 4.80 0.75
C CYS A 128 16.24 3.30 0.48
N CYS A 129 16.77 2.84 -0.66
CA CYS A 129 16.80 1.42 -1.00
C CYS A 129 17.65 0.61 -0.01
N GLU A 130 18.87 1.09 0.32
CA GLU A 130 19.74 0.44 1.30
C GLU A 130 19.10 0.34 2.70
N ARG A 131 18.37 1.39 3.10
CA ARG A 131 17.68 1.42 4.39
C ARG A 131 16.53 0.43 4.44
N ILE A 132 15.71 0.38 3.39
CA ILE A 132 14.50 -0.44 3.37
C ILE A 132 14.80 -1.92 3.08
N ASP A 133 15.84 -2.22 2.32
CA ASP A 133 16.24 -3.60 2.00
C ASP A 133 16.49 -4.42 3.26
N ARG A 134 17.08 -3.81 4.27
CA ARG A 134 17.31 -4.43 5.59
C ARG A 134 16.00 -4.79 6.33
N CYS A 135 14.86 -4.27 5.88
CA CYS A 135 13.55 -4.52 6.49
C CYS A 135 12.78 -5.69 5.87
N LEU A 136 13.38 -6.42 4.90
CA LEU A 136 12.78 -7.55 4.18
C LEU A 136 11.46 -7.19 3.48
N LEU A 137 11.43 -6.03 2.85
CA LEU A 137 10.30 -5.55 2.04
C LEU A 137 10.67 -5.59 0.56
N TYR A 138 9.64 -5.70 -0.31
CA TYR A 138 9.82 -5.57 -1.74
C TYR A 138 9.77 -4.08 -2.13
N THR A 139 10.71 -3.63 -2.97
CA THR A 139 10.79 -2.24 -3.42
C THR A 139 10.23 -2.10 -4.83
N SER A 140 9.49 -1.02 -5.08
CA SER A 140 9.02 -0.63 -6.40
C SER A 140 9.33 0.85 -6.64
N PRO A 141 10.12 1.20 -7.66
CA PRO A 141 10.32 2.59 -8.04
C PRO A 141 9.02 3.15 -8.65
N SER A 142 8.70 4.40 -8.32
CA SER A 142 7.54 5.07 -8.91
C SER A 142 7.77 5.33 -10.40
N PRO A 143 6.82 4.98 -11.29
CA PRO A 143 6.95 5.27 -12.73
C PRO A 143 6.98 6.77 -13.05
N ARG A 144 6.54 7.64 -12.15
CA ARG A 144 6.62 9.10 -12.32
C ARG A 144 8.05 9.63 -12.19
N ASP A 145 8.90 8.92 -11.46
CA ASP A 145 10.27 9.34 -11.19
C ASP A 145 11.18 9.16 -12.41
N ARG A 146 10.69 8.47 -13.45
CA ARG A 146 11.35 8.38 -14.77
C ARG A 146 11.02 9.54 -15.69
N SER A 147 10.05 10.39 -15.37
CA SER A 147 9.79 11.59 -16.12
C SER A 147 10.82 12.65 -15.76
N VAL A 148 11.99 12.55 -16.39
CA VAL A 148 12.89 13.70 -16.55
C VAL A 148 12.02 14.77 -17.19
N SER A 149 11.74 15.84 -16.46
CA SER A 149 11.05 17.01 -17.02
C SER A 149 11.80 17.47 -18.25
N ARG A 150 11.16 17.40 -19.38
CA ARG A 150 11.62 18.11 -20.59
C ARG A 150 11.29 19.56 -20.46
#